data_130e82be563551f0898f6a891da6d61f
#
_entry.id   130e82be563551f0898f6a891da6d61f
#
_cell.length_a   1.000
_cell.length_b   1.000
_cell.length_c   1.000
_cell.angle_alpha   90.00
_cell.angle_beta   90.00
_cell.angle_gamma   90.00
#
_symmetry.space_group_name_H-M   'P 1'
#
loop_
_entity.id
_entity.type
_entity.pdbx_description
1 polymer ?
#
loop_
_entity_poly.entity_id
_entity_poly.type
_entity_poly.pdbx_seq_one_letter_code
_entity_poly.pdbx_strand_id
1 'polypeptide(L)'
;NYYISDMHLFHKNVTKEGNNFDNRPFNSLAEMHEYMKEKWNSKITNGDTVYILGDIAMRGTNEELIALVAQLKGRKVLIKGNHDDVSDMRYKNVFEEIYDYKEITDYVDQDAYKLVLSHYPILMWNGQHRGTIHLYGHTHNTYENEFYQECLRKLNMEMLMRSEKCYDIARAYNVGCMMPYMLSLIHISERTRRR
;
A
#
# COMPACT_ATOMS: atom_id res chain seq x y z
N ASN A 1 6.43 -5.98 -10.11
CA ASN A 1 5.74 -5.95 -8.81
C ASN A 1 4.77 -4.78 -8.74
N TYR A 2 3.70 -4.93 -7.94
CA TYR A 2 2.68 -3.91 -7.67
C TYR A 2 2.49 -3.72 -6.17
N TYR A 3 2.00 -2.53 -5.76
CA TYR A 3 1.86 -2.15 -4.35
C TYR A 3 0.52 -1.47 -4.14
N ILE A 4 -0.19 -1.84 -3.07
CA ILE A 4 -1.49 -1.27 -2.68
C ILE A 4 -1.70 -1.43 -1.18
N SER A 5 -2.50 -0.58 -0.54
CA SER A 5 -3.00 -0.78 0.82
C SER A 5 -4.42 -0.23 1.00
N ASP A 6 -4.98 -0.46 2.18
CA ASP A 6 -6.23 0.14 2.65
C ASP A 6 -7.41 -0.11 1.72
N MET A 7 -7.53 -1.33 1.22
CA MET A 7 -8.63 -1.72 0.34
C MET A 7 -9.97 -1.68 1.07
N HIS A 8 -10.00 -2.03 2.36
CA HIS A 8 -11.17 -2.03 3.22
C HIS A 8 -12.39 -2.71 2.60
N LEU A 9 -12.17 -3.88 2.00
CA LEU A 9 -13.25 -4.70 1.47
C LEU A 9 -14.28 -5.01 2.59
N PHE A 10 -15.53 -5.08 2.24
CA PHE A 10 -16.67 -5.33 3.16
C PHE A 10 -16.85 -4.29 4.28
N HIS A 11 -16.22 -3.12 4.16
CA HIS A 11 -16.39 -2.01 5.09
C HIS A 11 -17.39 -0.98 4.55
N LYS A 12 -18.66 -1.04 4.99
CA LYS A 12 -19.71 -0.15 4.49
C LYS A 12 -19.38 1.34 4.61
N ASN A 13 -18.67 1.72 5.68
CA ASN A 13 -18.37 3.13 5.95
C ASN A 13 -17.40 3.77 4.97
N VAL A 14 -16.76 3.01 4.07
CA VAL A 14 -15.96 3.60 2.98
C VAL A 14 -16.78 3.92 1.74
N THR A 15 -18.06 3.57 1.70
CA THR A 15 -18.99 3.85 0.61
C THR A 15 -20.14 4.74 1.07
N LYS A 16 -20.99 5.18 0.13
CA LYS A 16 -22.21 5.97 0.43
C LYS A 16 -23.31 5.18 1.16
N GLU A 17 -23.20 3.86 1.27
CA GLU A 17 -24.06 3.06 2.17
C GLU A 17 -23.80 3.34 3.65
N GLY A 18 -22.61 3.84 4.01
CA GLY A 18 -22.23 4.29 5.34
C GLY A 18 -21.95 5.79 5.39
N ASN A 19 -21.01 6.20 6.23
CA ASN A 19 -20.64 7.61 6.39
C ASN A 19 -19.63 8.11 5.37
N ASN A 20 -19.12 7.23 4.52
CA ASN A 20 -18.15 7.50 3.46
C ASN A 20 -16.93 8.34 3.91
N PHE A 21 -16.34 7.97 5.04
CA PHE A 21 -15.22 8.73 5.65
C PHE A 21 -14.01 8.89 4.72
N ASP A 22 -13.86 7.98 3.76
CA ASP A 22 -12.74 7.92 2.81
C ASP A 22 -13.09 8.56 1.45
N ASN A 23 -14.29 9.16 1.34
CA ASN A 23 -14.80 9.83 0.15
C ASN A 23 -14.72 8.98 -1.14
N ARG A 24 -14.96 7.67 -1.05
CA ARG A 24 -14.97 6.80 -2.22
C ARG A 24 -16.19 7.07 -3.10
N PRO A 25 -16.03 7.06 -4.43
CA PRO A 25 -17.11 7.44 -5.36
C PRO A 25 -18.21 6.38 -5.51
N PHE A 26 -18.19 5.29 -4.70
CA PHE A 26 -19.08 4.15 -4.83
C PHE A 26 -20.35 4.32 -3.99
N ASN A 27 -21.49 3.94 -4.58
CA ASN A 27 -22.77 3.97 -3.88
C ASN A 27 -22.94 2.76 -2.96
N SER A 28 -22.33 1.61 -3.31
CA SER A 28 -22.43 0.37 -2.56
C SER A 28 -21.11 -0.39 -2.50
N LEU A 29 -21.03 -1.35 -1.55
CA LEU A 29 -19.90 -2.29 -1.47
C LEU A 29 -19.81 -3.17 -2.72
N ALA A 30 -20.95 -3.63 -3.24
CA ALA A 30 -20.96 -4.47 -4.43
C ALA A 30 -20.35 -3.75 -5.65
N GLU A 31 -20.74 -2.47 -5.86
CA GLU A 31 -20.16 -1.62 -6.90
C GLU A 31 -18.64 -1.46 -6.70
N MET A 32 -18.19 -1.19 -5.47
CA MET A 32 -16.78 -1.03 -5.14
C MET A 32 -15.98 -2.32 -5.40
N HIS A 33 -16.48 -3.46 -4.92
CA HIS A 33 -15.80 -4.74 -5.07
C HIS A 33 -15.63 -5.13 -6.54
N GLU A 34 -16.69 -4.97 -7.35
CA GLU A 34 -16.63 -5.28 -8.77
C GLU A 34 -15.63 -4.37 -9.49
N TYR A 35 -15.71 -3.05 -9.24
CA TYR A 35 -14.76 -2.09 -9.80
C TYR A 35 -13.31 -2.43 -9.44
N MET A 36 -13.03 -2.70 -8.16
CA MET A 36 -11.67 -3.02 -7.70
C MET A 36 -11.16 -4.31 -8.34
N LYS A 37 -12.00 -5.35 -8.40
CA LYS A 37 -11.67 -6.63 -9.04
C LYS A 37 -11.37 -6.45 -10.54
N GLU A 38 -12.21 -5.73 -11.28
CA GLU A 38 -12.00 -5.46 -12.70
C GLU A 38 -10.71 -4.69 -12.94
N LYS A 39 -10.48 -3.61 -12.19
CA LYS A 39 -9.26 -2.79 -12.31
C LYS A 39 -8.01 -3.58 -11.96
N TRP A 40 -8.05 -4.36 -10.89
CA TRP A 40 -6.97 -5.27 -10.52
C TRP A 40 -6.67 -6.25 -11.66
N ASN A 41 -7.67 -7.02 -12.09
CA ASN A 41 -7.50 -8.09 -13.06
C ASN A 41 -7.23 -7.60 -14.49
N SER A 42 -7.49 -6.33 -14.78
CA SER A 42 -7.11 -5.71 -16.05
C SER A 42 -5.62 -5.37 -16.14
N LYS A 43 -4.94 -5.19 -14.99
CA LYS A 43 -3.53 -4.81 -14.93
C LYS A 43 -2.62 -5.96 -14.50
N ILE A 44 -3.10 -6.80 -13.58
CA ILE A 44 -2.33 -7.86 -12.95
C ILE A 44 -2.52 -9.15 -13.73
N THR A 45 -1.43 -9.84 -14.00
CA THR A 45 -1.39 -11.20 -14.54
C THR A 45 -1.00 -12.20 -13.46
N ASN A 46 -1.17 -13.50 -13.72
CA ASN A 46 -0.77 -14.53 -12.76
C ASN A 46 0.77 -14.63 -12.57
N GLY A 47 1.55 -14.01 -13.44
CA GLY A 47 3.01 -13.90 -13.30
C GLY A 47 3.47 -12.78 -12.40
N ASP A 48 2.59 -11.85 -12.06
CA ASP A 48 2.93 -10.67 -11.25
C ASP A 48 2.88 -10.96 -9.76
N THR A 49 3.61 -10.17 -8.97
CA THR A 49 3.53 -10.15 -7.52
C THR A 49 2.90 -8.84 -7.05
N VAL A 50 1.92 -8.93 -6.17
CA VAL A 50 1.27 -7.77 -5.55
C VAL A 50 1.55 -7.78 -4.05
N TYR A 51 2.22 -6.74 -3.58
CA TYR A 51 2.43 -6.47 -2.17
C TYR A 51 1.25 -5.63 -1.64
N ILE A 52 0.48 -6.21 -0.73
CA ILE A 52 -0.66 -5.55 -0.10
C ILE A 52 -0.19 -5.10 1.29
N LEU A 53 -0.12 -3.78 1.49
CA LEU A 53 0.41 -3.19 2.72
C LEU A 53 -0.71 -2.98 3.75
N GLY A 54 -1.50 -4.00 3.96
CA GLY A 54 -2.47 -4.11 5.03
C GLY A 54 -3.85 -3.56 4.75
N ASP A 55 -4.71 -3.80 5.70
CA ASP A 55 -6.11 -3.37 5.75
C ASP A 55 -6.90 -3.76 4.49
N ILE A 56 -6.83 -5.06 4.16
CA ILE A 56 -7.61 -5.62 3.06
C ILE A 56 -9.10 -5.52 3.36
N ALA A 57 -9.50 -5.82 4.62
CA ALA A 57 -10.89 -5.76 5.06
C ALA A 57 -11.01 -5.19 6.48
N MET A 58 -12.21 -4.74 6.86
CA MET A 58 -12.40 -4.06 8.13
C MET A 58 -12.34 -4.99 9.35
N ARG A 59 -12.84 -6.18 9.32
CA ARG A 59 -12.84 -7.13 10.43
C ARG A 59 -13.08 -8.54 9.94
N GLY A 60 -12.34 -9.48 10.52
CA GLY A 60 -12.58 -10.90 10.41
C GLY A 60 -12.56 -11.42 8.99
N THR A 61 -12.05 -12.61 8.82
CA THR A 61 -12.11 -13.31 7.56
C THR A 61 -13.45 -14.06 7.47
N ASN A 62 -14.18 -13.78 6.43
CA ASN A 62 -15.36 -14.53 6.08
C ASN A 62 -15.18 -15.19 4.72
N GLU A 63 -16.05 -16.12 4.38
CA GLU A 63 -15.96 -16.88 3.12
C GLU A 63 -16.06 -15.96 1.89
N GLU A 64 -16.86 -14.91 1.97
CA GLU A 64 -17.04 -13.95 0.86
C GLU A 64 -15.74 -13.14 0.62
N LEU A 65 -15.05 -12.70 1.68
CA LEU A 65 -13.76 -12.03 1.57
C LEU A 65 -12.72 -12.95 0.92
N ILE A 66 -12.61 -14.17 1.43
CA ILE A 66 -11.67 -15.17 0.90
C ILE A 66 -11.97 -15.44 -0.57
N ALA A 67 -13.25 -15.64 -0.90
CA ALA A 67 -13.69 -15.88 -2.28
C ALA A 67 -13.38 -14.70 -3.21
N LEU A 68 -13.53 -13.46 -2.73
CA LEU A 68 -13.22 -12.25 -3.51
C LEU A 68 -11.70 -12.13 -3.74
N VAL A 69 -10.89 -12.28 -2.69
CA VAL A 69 -9.43 -12.17 -2.78
C VAL A 69 -8.83 -13.28 -3.65
N ALA A 70 -9.43 -14.48 -3.62
CA ALA A 70 -9.01 -15.59 -4.49
C ALA A 70 -9.26 -15.32 -6.00
N GLN A 71 -10.20 -14.43 -6.34
CA GLN A 71 -10.45 -14.02 -7.73
C GLN A 71 -9.46 -12.96 -8.25
N LEU A 72 -8.68 -12.33 -7.37
CA LEU A 72 -7.67 -11.36 -7.74
C LEU A 72 -6.43 -12.09 -8.29
N LYS A 73 -6.03 -11.77 -9.51
CA LYS A 73 -4.87 -12.39 -10.18
C LYS A 73 -3.56 -12.02 -9.47
N GLY A 74 -2.52 -12.79 -9.77
CA GLY A 74 -1.16 -12.59 -9.28
C GLY A 74 -0.89 -13.22 -7.93
N ARG A 75 0.38 -13.32 -7.60
CA ARG A 75 0.88 -13.75 -6.30
C ARG A 75 0.68 -12.63 -5.30
N LYS A 76 0.04 -12.89 -4.18
CA LYS A 76 -0.28 -11.90 -3.16
C LYS A 76 0.62 -12.08 -1.95
N VAL A 77 1.35 -11.02 -1.57
CA VAL A 77 2.16 -10.94 -0.36
C VAL A 77 1.53 -9.90 0.56
N LEU A 78 1.15 -10.31 1.76
CA LEU A 78 0.55 -9.42 2.75
C LEU A 78 1.61 -8.85 3.70
N ILE A 79 1.63 -7.54 3.83
CA ILE A 79 2.23 -6.84 4.96
C ILE A 79 1.07 -6.47 5.88
N LYS A 80 0.97 -7.14 7.02
CA LYS A 80 -0.23 -7.10 7.85
C LYS A 80 -0.53 -5.70 8.39
N GLY A 81 -1.78 -5.26 8.22
CA GLY A 81 -2.35 -4.07 8.84
C GLY A 81 -3.05 -4.37 10.18
N ASN A 82 -3.60 -3.33 10.80
CA ASN A 82 -4.28 -3.46 12.10
C ASN A 82 -5.67 -4.11 11.99
N HIS A 83 -6.25 -4.16 10.81
CA HIS A 83 -7.55 -4.81 10.57
C HIS A 83 -7.41 -6.23 10.00
N ASP A 84 -6.21 -6.69 9.66
CA ASP A 84 -5.99 -8.00 9.06
C ASP A 84 -5.91 -9.09 10.15
N ASP A 85 -6.94 -9.93 10.24
CA ASP A 85 -6.93 -11.10 11.11
C ASP A 85 -6.37 -12.32 10.36
N VAL A 86 -5.10 -12.63 10.60
CA VAL A 86 -4.41 -13.77 10.00
C VAL A 86 -4.51 -15.05 10.85
N SER A 87 -5.39 -15.10 11.83
CA SER A 87 -5.63 -16.31 12.65
C SER A 87 -6.37 -17.40 11.86
N ASP A 88 -7.23 -17.02 10.90
CA ASP A 88 -7.94 -17.97 10.03
C ASP A 88 -6.99 -18.52 8.96
N MET A 89 -6.80 -19.84 8.97
CA MET A 89 -5.95 -20.54 7.99
C MET A 89 -6.44 -20.40 6.55
N ARG A 90 -7.76 -20.27 6.33
CA ARG A 90 -8.32 -20.07 5.01
C ARG A 90 -7.89 -18.72 4.44
N TYR A 91 -7.85 -17.69 5.30
CA TYR A 91 -7.35 -16.36 4.94
C TYR A 91 -5.85 -16.41 4.61
N LYS A 92 -5.06 -17.10 5.43
CA LYS A 92 -3.63 -17.29 5.13
C LYS A 92 -3.39 -17.92 3.76
N ASN A 93 -4.22 -18.88 3.37
CA ASN A 93 -4.03 -19.63 2.14
C ASN A 93 -4.25 -18.82 0.85
N VAL A 94 -4.81 -17.61 0.92
CA VAL A 94 -4.92 -16.73 -0.27
C VAL A 94 -3.65 -15.88 -0.49
N PHE A 95 -2.73 -15.90 0.49
CA PHE A 95 -1.43 -15.22 0.39
C PHE A 95 -0.29 -16.22 0.27
N GLU A 96 0.69 -15.90 -0.55
CA GLU A 96 1.91 -16.70 -0.67
C GLU A 96 2.81 -16.49 0.57
N GLU A 97 2.89 -15.26 1.06
CA GLU A 97 3.68 -14.86 2.22
C GLU A 97 2.94 -13.80 3.03
N ILE A 98 3.19 -13.75 4.35
CA ILE A 98 2.66 -12.74 5.27
C ILE A 98 3.78 -12.23 6.18
N TYR A 99 3.89 -10.91 6.31
CA TYR A 99 4.89 -10.23 7.13
C TYR A 99 4.27 -9.08 7.92
N ASP A 100 4.91 -8.65 8.98
CA ASP A 100 4.61 -7.37 9.65
C ASP A 100 5.46 -6.22 9.05
N TYR A 101 6.62 -6.55 8.51
CA TYR A 101 7.59 -5.65 7.89
C TYR A 101 8.43 -6.43 6.89
N LYS A 102 8.75 -5.83 5.74
CA LYS A 102 9.59 -6.49 4.74
C LYS A 102 10.50 -5.50 4.04
N GLU A 103 11.74 -5.89 3.83
CA GLU A 103 12.67 -5.20 2.94
C GLU A 103 12.84 -6.02 1.68
N ILE A 104 12.77 -5.36 0.53
CA ILE A 104 12.95 -6.00 -0.77
C ILE A 104 13.82 -5.14 -1.69
N THR A 105 14.32 -5.76 -2.73
CA THR A 105 14.85 -5.05 -3.90
C THR A 105 13.91 -5.29 -5.06
N ASP A 106 13.41 -4.23 -5.65
CA ASP A 106 12.60 -4.27 -6.87
C ASP A 106 13.35 -3.65 -8.04
N TYR A 107 13.00 -4.04 -9.24
CA TYR A 107 13.69 -3.63 -10.45
C TYR A 107 12.73 -2.93 -11.41
N VAL A 108 13.17 -1.80 -11.94
CA VAL A 108 12.50 -1.10 -13.03
C VAL A 108 13.50 -0.95 -14.15
N ASP A 109 13.22 -1.60 -15.26
CA ASP A 109 14.18 -1.78 -16.35
C ASP A 109 15.47 -2.44 -15.81
N GLN A 110 16.59 -1.70 -15.77
CA GLN A 110 17.88 -2.19 -15.21
C GLN A 110 18.21 -1.58 -13.85
N ASP A 111 17.38 -0.66 -13.35
CA ASP A 111 17.62 0.03 -12.08
C ASP A 111 17.07 -0.77 -10.90
N ALA A 112 17.88 -0.94 -9.87
CA ALA A 112 17.50 -1.61 -8.62
C ALA A 112 17.05 -0.59 -7.56
N TYR A 113 15.87 -0.80 -6.99
CA TYR A 113 15.31 0.02 -5.93
C TYR A 113 15.17 -0.81 -4.65
N LYS A 114 15.80 -0.34 -3.59
CA LYS A 114 15.57 -0.91 -2.25
C LYS A 114 14.31 -0.31 -1.66
N LEU A 115 13.44 -1.16 -1.17
CA LEU A 115 12.14 -0.77 -0.60
C LEU A 115 11.99 -1.32 0.80
N VAL A 116 11.42 -0.50 1.67
CA VAL A 116 10.88 -0.89 2.97
C VAL A 116 9.37 -0.86 2.88
N LEU A 117 8.74 -1.97 3.22
CA LEU A 117 7.29 -2.17 3.19
C LEU A 117 6.79 -2.33 4.63
N SER A 118 5.87 -1.48 5.05
CA SER A 118 5.12 -1.63 6.30
C SER A 118 3.73 -1.03 6.15
N HIS A 119 2.78 -1.47 6.98
CA HIS A 119 1.46 -0.88 6.99
C HIS A 119 1.50 0.54 7.56
N TYR A 120 2.13 0.71 8.72
CA TYR A 120 2.29 2.03 9.34
C TYR A 120 3.40 2.85 8.71
N PRO A 121 3.26 4.20 8.65
CA PRO A 121 4.33 5.09 8.26
C PRO A 121 5.46 5.08 9.32
N ILE A 122 6.67 4.81 8.89
CA ILE A 122 7.88 4.80 9.73
C ILE A 122 8.69 6.04 9.40
N LEU A 123 9.03 6.85 10.42
CA LEU A 123 9.79 8.07 10.18
C LEU A 123 11.27 7.81 9.88
N MET A 124 11.83 6.74 10.45
CA MET A 124 13.22 6.36 10.25
C MET A 124 13.33 4.87 9.93
N TRP A 125 13.75 4.53 8.72
CA TRP A 125 13.86 3.16 8.22
C TRP A 125 15.27 2.83 7.74
N ASN A 126 15.54 1.56 7.55
CA ASN A 126 16.87 1.10 7.10
C ASN A 126 17.20 1.65 5.71
N GLY A 127 18.36 2.26 5.60
CA GLY A 127 18.84 2.82 4.33
C GLY A 127 18.13 4.10 3.87
N GLN A 128 17.36 4.76 4.72
CA GLN A 128 16.59 5.99 4.43
C GLN A 128 17.40 7.05 3.68
N HIS A 129 18.63 7.32 4.10
CA HIS A 129 19.52 8.30 3.49
C HIS A 129 20.56 7.66 2.55
N ARG A 130 20.26 6.45 2.04
CA ARG A 130 21.04 5.71 1.06
C ARG A 130 20.16 5.24 -0.11
N GLY A 131 19.11 5.99 -0.40
CA GLY A 131 18.22 5.76 -1.53
C GLY A 131 17.09 4.73 -1.29
N THR A 132 17.02 4.08 -0.11
CA THR A 132 15.92 3.17 0.20
C THR A 132 14.61 3.94 0.33
N ILE A 133 13.57 3.49 -0.36
CA ILE A 133 12.24 4.11 -0.39
C ILE A 133 11.32 3.36 0.58
N HIS A 134 10.53 4.09 1.35
CA HIS A 134 9.51 3.52 2.20
C HIS A 134 8.14 3.56 1.53
N LEU A 135 7.44 2.41 1.48
CA LEU A 135 6.04 2.32 1.06
C LEU A 135 5.18 1.94 2.27
N TYR A 136 4.05 2.65 2.45
CA TYR A 136 3.17 2.49 3.61
C TYR A 136 1.70 2.72 3.26
N GLY A 137 0.81 2.41 4.20
CA GLY A 137 -0.62 2.66 4.16
C GLY A 137 -1.12 3.35 5.42
N HIS A 138 -2.26 2.86 5.96
CA HIS A 138 -2.86 3.22 7.24
C HIS A 138 -3.44 4.64 7.33
N THR A 139 -2.68 5.66 6.96
CA THR A 139 -3.06 7.06 7.18
C THR A 139 -4.06 7.59 6.15
N HIS A 140 -4.45 6.79 5.16
CA HIS A 140 -5.36 7.21 4.10
C HIS A 140 -4.96 8.57 3.47
N ASN A 141 -5.91 9.30 2.88
CA ASN A 141 -5.70 10.68 2.42
C ASN A 141 -6.18 11.67 3.49
N THR A 142 -5.55 11.64 4.66
CA THR A 142 -5.94 12.43 5.84
C THR A 142 -4.83 13.37 6.29
N TYR A 143 -5.17 14.20 7.30
CA TYR A 143 -4.20 15.08 7.97
C TYR A 143 -3.00 14.31 8.54
N GLU A 144 -3.17 13.07 9.01
CA GLU A 144 -2.05 12.26 9.51
C GLU A 144 -1.02 11.98 8.41
N ASN A 145 -1.49 11.72 7.19
CA ASN A 145 -0.60 11.57 6.04
C ASN A 145 0.14 12.87 5.71
N GLU A 146 -0.55 14.00 5.72
CA GLU A 146 0.05 15.31 5.48
C GLU A 146 1.11 15.64 6.54
N PHE A 147 0.78 15.41 7.81
CA PHE A 147 1.68 15.61 8.93
C PHE A 147 2.94 14.75 8.83
N TYR A 148 2.79 13.46 8.50
CA TYR A 148 3.93 12.58 8.29
C TYR A 148 4.84 13.07 7.17
N GLN A 149 4.28 13.47 6.04
CA GLN A 149 5.04 13.99 4.90
C GLN A 149 5.74 15.32 5.24
N GLU A 150 5.13 16.15 6.08
CA GLU A 150 5.78 17.38 6.57
C GLU A 150 6.95 17.07 7.50
N CYS A 151 6.81 16.13 8.43
CA CYS A 151 7.89 15.67 9.29
C CYS A 151 9.08 15.16 8.45
N LEU A 152 8.79 14.39 7.40
CA LEU A 152 9.83 13.87 6.52
C LEU A 152 10.54 14.98 5.73
N ARG A 153 9.81 15.99 5.25
CA ARG A 153 10.41 17.17 4.61
C ARG A 153 11.33 17.94 5.56
N LYS A 154 10.88 18.16 6.79
CA LYS A 154 11.69 18.84 7.83
C LYS A 154 12.97 18.04 8.13
N LEU A 155 12.84 16.72 8.29
CA LEU A 155 14.00 15.84 8.50
C LEU A 155 15.01 15.96 7.35
N ASN A 156 14.55 15.91 6.10
CA ASN A 156 15.41 16.06 4.94
C ASN A 156 16.12 17.41 4.91
N MET A 157 15.42 18.51 5.22
CA MET A 157 16.02 19.84 5.29
C MET A 157 17.10 19.93 6.38
N GLU A 158 16.84 19.43 7.58
CA GLU A 158 17.79 19.39 8.68
C GLU A 158 19.05 18.58 8.32
N MET A 159 18.88 17.44 7.66
CA MET A 159 19.99 16.60 7.20
C MET A 159 20.86 17.32 6.16
N LEU A 160 20.24 18.00 5.19
CA LEU A 160 20.95 18.78 4.18
C LEU A 160 21.71 19.97 4.78
N MET A 161 21.12 20.65 5.78
CA MET A 161 21.73 21.82 6.39
C MET A 161 22.88 21.50 7.37
N ARG A 162 22.80 20.36 8.06
CA ARG A 162 23.76 19.99 9.13
C ARG A 162 24.86 19.05 8.68
N SER A 163 24.76 18.49 7.51
CA SER A 163 25.69 17.48 7.05
C SER A 163 26.66 18.01 6.00
N GLU A 164 27.94 17.76 6.21
CA GLU A 164 28.98 17.94 5.19
C GLU A 164 29.01 16.77 4.18
N LYS A 165 28.24 15.69 4.47
CA LYS A 165 28.17 14.50 3.60
C LYS A 165 26.97 14.61 2.67
N CYS A 166 27.12 14.14 1.45
CA CYS A 166 26.00 13.96 0.54
C CYS A 166 25.15 12.79 1.02
N TYR A 167 23.88 13.06 1.37
CA TYR A 167 22.89 12.03 1.72
C TYR A 167 21.79 12.03 0.66
N ASP A 168 21.23 10.86 0.38
CA ASP A 168 20.02 10.77 -0.38
C ASP A 168 18.84 11.35 0.41
N ILE A 169 17.93 12.02 -0.29
CA ILE A 169 16.68 12.51 0.31
C ILE A 169 15.84 11.31 0.69
N ALA A 170 15.38 11.26 1.94
CA ALA A 170 14.44 10.27 2.42
C ALA A 170 13.12 10.39 1.67
N ARG A 171 12.66 9.29 1.06
CA ARG A 171 11.44 9.21 0.24
C ARG A 171 10.50 8.16 0.79
N ALA A 172 9.26 8.57 1.07
CA ALA A 172 8.21 7.65 1.46
C ALA A 172 6.91 7.96 0.71
N TYR A 173 6.17 6.91 0.36
CA TYR A 173 4.92 7.02 -0.40
C TYR A 173 3.82 6.20 0.25
N ASN A 174 2.67 6.85 0.48
CA ASN A 174 1.44 6.18 0.85
C ASN A 174 0.90 5.43 -0.38
N VAL A 175 0.69 4.13 -0.26
CA VAL A 175 0.13 3.29 -1.33
C VAL A 175 -1.34 2.93 -1.10
N GLY A 176 -2.02 3.66 -0.22
CA GLY A 176 -3.45 3.54 0.02
C GLY A 176 -4.26 3.71 -1.27
N CYS A 177 -5.23 2.84 -1.51
CA CYS A 177 -5.96 2.76 -2.78
C CYS A 177 -6.73 4.05 -3.13
N MET A 178 -6.96 4.94 -2.16
CA MET A 178 -7.66 6.23 -2.35
C MET A 178 -6.74 7.44 -2.43
N MET A 179 -5.42 7.26 -2.42
CA MET A 179 -4.53 8.39 -2.66
C MET A 179 -4.74 8.95 -4.06
N PRO A 180 -4.71 10.30 -4.26
CA PRO A 180 -5.03 10.93 -5.56
C PRO A 180 -4.22 10.43 -6.76
N TYR A 181 -3.04 9.88 -6.49
CA TYR A 181 -2.16 9.29 -7.49
C TYR A 181 -2.36 7.77 -7.64
N MET A 182 -3.25 7.17 -6.84
CA MET A 182 -3.53 5.73 -6.78
C MET A 182 -4.84 5.35 -7.46
N LEU A 183 -5.32 6.12 -8.42
CA LEU A 183 -6.49 5.73 -9.23
C LEU A 183 -6.33 4.35 -9.88
N SER A 184 -5.19 3.70 -9.62
CA SER A 184 -4.88 2.32 -9.96
C SER A 184 -3.64 1.84 -9.18
N LEU A 185 -3.49 0.52 -9.05
CA LEU A 185 -2.30 -0.14 -8.51
C LEU A 185 -1.01 0.54 -8.97
N ILE A 186 -0.13 0.91 -8.04
CA ILE A 186 1.16 1.51 -8.38
C ILE A 186 2.11 0.47 -8.92
N HIS A 187 2.65 0.76 -10.07
CA HIS A 187 3.92 0.22 -10.52
C HIS A 187 5.02 1.29 -10.29
N ILE A 188 6.15 0.93 -9.69
CA ILE A 188 7.23 1.88 -9.35
C ILE A 188 7.70 2.68 -10.57
N SER A 189 7.69 2.09 -11.79
CA SER A 189 8.10 2.75 -13.03
C SER A 189 7.31 4.01 -13.37
N GLU A 190 6.05 4.13 -12.95
CA GLU A 190 5.22 5.31 -13.26
C GLU A 190 5.63 6.54 -12.46
N ARG A 191 6.28 6.37 -11.30
CA ARG A 191 6.67 7.49 -10.43
C ARG A 191 8.07 8.02 -10.64
N THR A 192 8.98 7.19 -11.08
CA THR A 192 10.37 7.62 -11.34
C THR A 192 10.48 8.53 -12.56
N ARG A 193 9.48 8.54 -13.46
CA ARG A 193 9.45 9.38 -14.68
C ARG A 193 8.92 10.79 -14.47
N ARG A 194 8.34 11.13 -13.31
CA ARG A 194 7.88 12.49 -13.00
C ARG A 194 8.90 13.19 -12.11
N ARG A 195 9.96 13.67 -12.72
CA ARG A 195 10.84 14.70 -12.19
C ARG A 195 10.45 16.06 -12.76
#